data_26df2f06259080082f72c3aa80f750e7
#
_entry.id   26df2f06259080082f72c3aa80f750e7
#
_cell.length_a   1.000
_cell.length_b   1.000
_cell.length_c   1.000
_cell.angle_alpha   90.00
_cell.angle_beta   90.00
_cell.angle_gamma   90.00
#
_symmetry.space_group_name_H-M   'P 1'
#
loop_
_entity.id
_entity.type
_entity.pdbx_description
1 polymer ?
#
loop_
_entity_poly.entity_id
_entity_poly.type
_entity_poly.pdbx_seq_one_letter_code
_entity_poly.pdbx_strand_id
1 'polypeptide(L)'
;MIGCDVTKGRAQPMANEMHSTGKNDRMNRNPRRNAALLAMAAVIALASGCANADRTTTGALPDDYRTRHPIVVGEQERTIDIPIATGATRLTRGQSEVIAGFADRYSNESSGMFRIVVPQGSRNDAATTVAARQIRKVLARQGVPANRVLIESYSAPDPEEASPIRLSYFAIAASTAPCGQWPEDMVFNTFENKNYYNFGCATQSNLAAQIADPNDLLGPR
;
A
#
# COMPACT_ATOMS: atom_id res chain seq x y z
N MET A 1 19.11 -24.92 2.00
CA MET A 1 19.69 -26.24 2.31
C MET A 1 19.04 -26.74 3.60
N ILE A 2 18.01 -27.51 3.56
CA ILE A 2 17.60 -28.47 4.58
C ILE A 2 16.71 -29.48 3.82
N GLY A 3 17.22 -30.69 3.65
CA GLY A 3 16.54 -31.78 3.00
C GLY A 3 15.59 -32.48 3.95
N CYS A 4 14.44 -32.89 3.47
CA CYS A 4 13.57 -33.87 4.13
C CYS A 4 13.70 -35.20 3.42
N ASP A 5 14.28 -36.14 4.16
CA ASP A 5 14.49 -37.55 3.83
C ASP A 5 13.18 -38.31 4.02
N VAL A 6 12.72 -39.02 2.99
CA VAL A 6 11.54 -39.89 3.04
C VAL A 6 12.01 -41.32 3.15
N THR A 7 11.95 -41.86 4.34
CA THR A 7 12.24 -43.26 4.63
C THR A 7 11.15 -44.19 4.09
N LYS A 8 11.58 -45.09 3.23
CA LYS A 8 10.88 -46.16 2.56
C LYS A 8 10.55 -47.30 3.55
N GLY A 9 9.30 -47.42 3.98
CA GLY A 9 8.81 -48.58 4.73
C GLY A 9 8.49 -49.74 3.81
N ARG A 10 9.29 -50.81 3.89
CA ARG A 10 9.13 -52.08 3.20
C ARG A 10 8.19 -52.97 4.02
N ALA A 11 7.00 -53.30 3.51
CA ALA A 11 6.12 -54.31 4.07
C ALA A 11 6.36 -55.67 3.38
N GLN A 12 6.66 -56.69 4.14
CA GLN A 12 6.81 -58.08 3.70
C GLN A 12 5.41 -58.74 3.56
N PRO A 13 5.25 -59.69 2.64
CA PRO A 13 4.02 -60.47 2.54
C PRO A 13 4.07 -61.68 3.47
N MET A 14 3.08 -61.85 4.33
CA MET A 14 2.81 -63.13 5.00
C MET A 14 1.86 -63.94 4.13
N ALA A 15 2.39 -65.05 3.67
CA ALA A 15 1.60 -66.14 3.09
C ALA A 15 0.82 -66.84 4.21
N ASN A 16 -0.48 -66.98 4.04
CA ASN A 16 -1.26 -67.94 4.85
C ASN A 16 -2.08 -68.77 3.92
N GLU A 17 -1.63 -70.02 3.78
CA GLU A 17 -2.40 -71.08 3.11
C GLU A 17 -3.61 -71.43 3.98
N MET A 18 -4.78 -71.44 3.43
CA MET A 18 -5.93 -72.13 4.02
C MET A 18 -6.80 -72.82 2.99
N HIS A 19 -6.61 -74.06 3.01
CA HIS A 19 -7.42 -75.24 2.73
C HIS A 19 -8.82 -74.98 2.11
N SER A 20 -8.95 -75.51 0.88
CA SER A 20 -10.17 -75.67 0.09
C SER A 20 -11.05 -76.75 0.71
N THR A 21 -12.27 -76.39 1.08
CA THR A 21 -13.38 -77.35 1.19
C THR A 21 -14.50 -76.90 0.31
N GLY A 22 -14.67 -77.61 -0.78
CA GLY A 22 -15.73 -77.41 -1.73
C GLY A 22 -17.11 -77.67 -1.11
N LYS A 23 -17.96 -76.68 -1.22
CA LYS A 23 -19.39 -76.84 -1.05
C LYS A 23 -20.07 -76.26 -2.28
N ASN A 24 -20.54 -77.18 -3.16
CA ASN A 24 -21.36 -76.87 -4.30
C ASN A 24 -22.73 -76.36 -3.82
N ASP A 25 -22.87 -75.08 -3.55
CA ASP A 25 -24.13 -74.42 -3.45
C ASP A 25 -24.64 -74.14 -4.85
N ARG A 26 -25.59 -74.98 -5.31
CA ARG A 26 -26.45 -74.67 -6.48
C ARG A 26 -27.20 -73.35 -6.23
N MET A 27 -26.62 -72.30 -6.68
CA MET A 27 -27.18 -70.94 -6.57
C MET A 27 -28.51 -70.93 -7.36
N ASN A 28 -29.63 -70.92 -6.62
CA ASN A 28 -30.98 -70.80 -7.16
C ASN A 28 -31.04 -69.42 -7.91
N ARG A 29 -30.89 -69.48 -9.22
CA ARG A 29 -30.92 -68.32 -10.12
C ARG A 29 -32.38 -67.88 -10.31
N ASN A 30 -32.85 -67.08 -9.40
CA ASN A 30 -34.13 -66.42 -9.58
C ASN A 30 -33.91 -65.19 -10.49
N PRO A 31 -34.24 -65.24 -11.83
CA PRO A 31 -33.86 -64.24 -12.80
C PRO A 31 -34.44 -62.85 -12.43
N ARG A 32 -35.57 -62.80 -11.74
CA ARG A 32 -36.18 -61.54 -11.29
C ARG A 32 -35.37 -60.87 -10.16
N ARG A 33 -34.78 -61.66 -9.27
CA ARG A 33 -33.97 -61.15 -8.15
C ARG A 33 -32.60 -60.62 -8.66
N ASN A 34 -32.00 -61.27 -9.61
CA ASN A 34 -30.77 -60.83 -10.22
C ASN A 34 -30.97 -59.57 -11.08
N ALA A 35 -32.09 -59.48 -11.79
CA ALA A 35 -32.44 -58.27 -12.53
C ALA A 35 -32.66 -57.07 -11.59
N ALA A 36 -33.32 -57.30 -10.45
CA ALA A 36 -33.52 -56.22 -9.43
C ALA A 36 -32.17 -55.76 -8.81
N LEU A 37 -31.26 -56.67 -8.54
CA LEU A 37 -29.92 -56.35 -8.02
C LEU A 37 -29.06 -55.60 -9.05
N LEU A 38 -29.15 -55.99 -10.33
CA LEU A 38 -28.45 -55.26 -11.39
C LEU A 38 -29.02 -53.86 -11.62
N ALA A 39 -30.36 -53.72 -11.57
CA ALA A 39 -31.00 -52.41 -11.66
C ALA A 39 -30.60 -51.50 -10.48
N MET A 40 -30.52 -52.03 -9.25
CA MET A 40 -30.10 -51.29 -8.07
C MET A 40 -28.62 -50.90 -8.13
N ALA A 41 -27.75 -51.77 -8.64
CA ALA A 41 -26.33 -51.47 -8.88
C ALA A 41 -26.17 -50.37 -9.94
N ALA A 42 -26.96 -50.38 -10.98
CA ALA A 42 -26.95 -49.34 -12.02
C ALA A 42 -27.39 -47.98 -11.50
N VAL A 43 -28.41 -47.95 -10.65
CA VAL A 43 -28.88 -46.69 -9.99
C VAL A 43 -27.81 -46.14 -9.06
N ILE A 44 -27.11 -47.00 -8.30
CA ILE A 44 -26.03 -46.57 -7.41
C ILE A 44 -24.83 -46.06 -8.22
N ALA A 45 -24.50 -46.70 -9.37
CA ALA A 45 -23.43 -46.24 -10.26
C ALA A 45 -23.75 -44.89 -10.96
N LEU A 46 -25.02 -44.63 -11.25
CA LEU A 46 -25.45 -43.34 -11.80
C LEU A 46 -25.47 -42.23 -10.72
N ALA A 47 -25.72 -42.57 -9.46
CA ALA A 47 -25.69 -41.61 -8.36
C ALA A 47 -24.27 -41.23 -7.93
N SER A 48 -23.25 -42.06 -8.17
CA SER A 48 -21.86 -41.75 -7.84
C SER A 48 -21.15 -40.79 -8.80
N GLY A 49 -21.78 -40.46 -9.92
CA GLY A 49 -21.25 -39.54 -10.93
C GLY A 49 -21.16 -38.08 -10.51
N CYS A 50 -21.80 -37.68 -9.39
CA CYS A 50 -21.79 -36.30 -8.91
C CYS A 50 -20.81 -36.02 -7.74
N ALA A 51 -19.97 -37.01 -7.37
CA ALA A 51 -19.07 -36.86 -6.20
C ALA A 51 -17.70 -36.29 -6.52
N ASN A 52 -17.38 -36.03 -7.79
CA ASN A 52 -16.22 -35.20 -8.16
C ASN A 52 -16.63 -33.72 -8.27
N ALA A 53 -17.19 -33.16 -7.22
CA ALA A 53 -17.09 -31.74 -7.06
C ALA A 53 -15.60 -31.46 -6.83
N ASP A 54 -14.91 -31.00 -7.87
CA ASP A 54 -13.61 -30.37 -7.70
C ASP A 54 -13.73 -29.36 -6.59
N ARG A 55 -13.18 -29.71 -5.42
CA ARG A 55 -12.95 -28.76 -4.32
C ARG A 55 -11.71 -27.90 -4.63
N THR A 56 -11.40 -27.68 -5.88
CA THR A 56 -10.63 -26.53 -6.26
C THR A 56 -11.49 -25.34 -5.87
N THR A 57 -11.23 -24.82 -4.67
CA THR A 57 -11.65 -23.50 -4.28
C THR A 57 -11.14 -22.60 -5.40
N THR A 58 -12.01 -22.21 -6.32
CA THR A 58 -11.76 -21.09 -7.24
C THR A 58 -11.81 -19.76 -6.48
N GLY A 59 -11.58 -19.79 -5.17
CA GLY A 59 -11.14 -18.66 -4.41
C GLY A 59 -9.70 -18.38 -4.82
N ALA A 60 -9.51 -17.67 -5.94
CA ALA A 60 -8.38 -16.81 -6.02
C ALA A 60 -8.32 -16.10 -4.68
N LEU A 61 -7.21 -16.24 -3.95
CA LEU A 61 -6.94 -15.36 -2.81
C LEU A 61 -7.30 -13.96 -3.31
N PRO A 62 -8.24 -13.25 -2.65
CA PRO A 62 -8.60 -11.94 -3.14
C PRO A 62 -7.29 -11.20 -3.26
N ASP A 63 -6.96 -10.78 -4.47
CA ASP A 63 -5.80 -9.95 -4.74
C ASP A 63 -6.08 -8.61 -4.05
N ASP A 64 -5.83 -8.61 -2.74
CA ASP A 64 -6.18 -7.48 -1.88
C ASP A 64 -5.24 -6.34 -2.22
N TYR A 65 -5.78 -5.31 -2.85
CA TYR A 65 -5.05 -4.09 -3.19
C TYR A 65 -4.39 -3.42 -1.97
N ARG A 66 -4.87 -3.69 -0.75
CA ARG A 66 -4.28 -3.19 0.50
C ARG A 66 -2.89 -3.76 0.75
N THR A 67 -2.65 -4.99 0.33
CA THR A 67 -1.33 -5.62 0.43
C THR A 67 -0.37 -5.13 -0.65
N ARG A 68 -0.90 -4.76 -1.83
CA ARG A 68 -0.09 -4.18 -2.92
C ARG A 68 0.23 -2.72 -2.70
N HIS A 69 -0.70 -1.97 -2.12
CA HIS A 69 -0.62 -0.55 -1.85
C HIS A 69 -0.85 -0.27 -0.37
N PRO A 70 0.04 -0.76 0.52
CA PRO A 70 -0.12 -0.54 1.95
C PRO A 70 0.02 0.95 2.28
N ILE A 71 -0.78 1.40 3.24
CA ILE A 71 -0.56 2.70 3.85
C ILE A 71 0.60 2.55 4.83
N VAL A 72 1.64 3.33 4.63
CA VAL A 72 2.82 3.37 5.50
C VAL A 72 2.89 4.71 6.23
N VAL A 73 3.32 4.68 7.48
CA VAL A 73 3.56 5.87 8.29
C VAL A 73 5.05 6.18 8.25
N GLY A 74 5.40 7.42 7.93
CA GLY A 74 6.79 7.83 7.85
C GLY A 74 6.94 9.34 7.87
N GLU A 75 8.18 9.82 7.97
CA GLU A 75 8.47 11.24 7.86
C GLU A 75 8.35 11.70 6.41
N GLN A 76 7.60 12.79 6.22
CA GLN A 76 7.47 13.47 4.94
C GLN A 76 7.80 14.94 5.08
N GLU A 77 8.54 15.47 4.09
CA GLU A 77 8.80 16.89 4.02
C GLU A 77 7.55 17.65 3.54
N ARG A 78 7.08 18.58 4.37
CA ARG A 78 6.06 19.56 4.01
C ARG A 78 6.76 20.80 3.49
N THR A 79 6.46 21.23 2.28
CA THR A 79 7.15 22.33 1.61
C THR A 79 6.14 23.32 1.03
N ILE A 80 6.44 24.63 1.17
CA ILE A 80 5.78 25.69 0.42
C ILE A 80 6.83 26.66 -0.15
N ASP A 81 6.54 27.21 -1.34
CA ASP A 81 7.38 28.24 -1.95
C ASP A 81 6.69 29.61 -1.82
N ILE A 82 7.44 30.56 -1.30
CA ILE A 82 6.97 31.96 -1.13
C ILE A 82 7.64 32.83 -2.20
N PRO A 83 6.91 33.23 -3.24
CA PRO A 83 7.45 34.11 -4.26
C PRO A 83 7.70 35.52 -3.71
N ILE A 84 8.91 36.04 -3.95
CA ILE A 84 9.32 37.39 -3.52
C ILE A 84 9.66 38.20 -4.75
N ALA A 85 8.95 39.32 -4.95
CA ALA A 85 9.21 40.20 -6.09
C ALA A 85 10.59 40.89 -5.94
N THR A 86 11.23 41.13 -7.09
CA THR A 86 12.46 41.95 -7.14
C THR A 86 12.22 43.33 -6.54
N GLY A 87 13.10 43.75 -5.62
CA GLY A 87 12.98 45.04 -4.94
C GLY A 87 11.93 45.10 -3.82
N ALA A 88 11.28 43.98 -3.49
CA ALA A 88 10.38 43.95 -2.34
C ALA A 88 11.12 44.23 -1.03
N THR A 89 10.60 45.17 -0.25
CA THR A 89 11.17 45.57 1.06
C THR A 89 10.39 44.97 2.24
N ARG A 90 9.22 44.46 1.98
CA ARG A 90 8.36 43.82 3.00
C ARG A 90 7.51 42.69 2.41
N LEU A 91 7.13 41.75 3.26
CA LEU A 91 6.12 40.75 2.92
C LEU A 91 4.77 41.41 2.73
N THR A 92 4.01 40.94 1.76
CA THR A 92 2.60 41.28 1.62
C THR A 92 1.78 40.66 2.75
N ARG A 93 0.57 41.16 2.94
CA ARG A 93 -0.36 40.58 3.90
C ARG A 93 -0.67 39.11 3.59
N GLY A 94 -0.97 38.79 2.32
CA GLY A 94 -1.24 37.41 1.90
C GLY A 94 -0.06 36.48 2.13
N GLN A 95 1.18 36.90 1.81
CA GLN A 95 2.36 36.08 2.11
C GLN A 95 2.50 35.85 3.62
N SER A 96 2.26 36.87 4.45
CA SER A 96 2.34 36.73 5.91
C SER A 96 1.28 35.76 6.45
N GLU A 97 0.06 35.79 5.89
CA GLU A 97 -1.03 34.88 6.26
C GLU A 97 -0.72 33.43 5.84
N VAL A 98 -0.19 33.20 4.62
CA VAL A 98 0.25 31.88 4.16
C VAL A 98 1.35 31.31 5.06
N ILE A 99 2.35 32.14 5.42
CA ILE A 99 3.44 31.74 6.31
C ILE A 99 2.89 31.41 7.71
N ALA A 100 1.97 32.22 8.23
CA ALA A 100 1.34 31.99 9.52
C ALA A 100 0.56 30.67 9.56
N GLY A 101 -0.24 30.39 8.54
CA GLY A 101 -0.98 29.13 8.42
C GLY A 101 -0.06 27.91 8.25
N PHE A 102 1.10 28.08 7.60
CA PHE A 102 2.08 27.01 7.48
C PHE A 102 2.81 26.75 8.84
N ALA A 103 3.09 27.79 9.60
CA ALA A 103 3.66 27.70 10.94
C ALA A 103 2.68 27.09 11.95
N ASP A 104 1.39 27.38 11.83
CA ASP A 104 0.35 26.74 12.65
C ASP A 104 0.28 25.23 12.41
N ARG A 105 0.29 24.81 11.14
CA ARG A 105 0.40 23.37 10.81
C ARG A 105 1.65 22.73 11.36
N TYR A 106 2.82 23.38 11.21
CA TYR A 106 4.06 22.89 11.80
C TYR A 106 3.91 22.64 13.30
N SER A 107 3.29 23.55 14.04
CA SER A 107 3.13 23.42 15.49
C SER A 107 2.25 22.24 15.90
N ASN A 108 1.31 21.82 15.02
CA ASN A 108 0.42 20.69 15.24
C ASN A 108 0.99 19.36 14.75
N GLU A 109 1.81 19.37 13.69
CA GLU A 109 2.24 18.16 12.98
C GLU A 109 3.71 17.77 13.26
N SER A 110 4.52 18.69 13.79
CA SER A 110 5.97 18.49 13.92
C SER A 110 6.58 19.13 15.16
N SER A 111 7.60 18.48 15.68
CA SER A 111 8.50 19.04 16.70
C SER A 111 9.94 19.21 16.18
N GLY A 112 10.18 18.95 14.91
CA GLY A 112 11.48 19.02 14.26
C GLY A 112 11.95 20.42 13.93
N MET A 113 12.92 20.53 13.01
CA MET A 113 13.45 21.82 12.54
C MET A 113 12.54 22.41 11.46
N PHE A 114 12.27 23.69 11.57
CA PHE A 114 11.62 24.49 10.53
C PHE A 114 12.71 25.15 9.66
N ARG A 115 12.72 24.88 8.38
CA ARG A 115 13.75 25.32 7.45
C ARG A 115 13.26 26.50 6.61
N ILE A 116 14.09 27.52 6.48
CA ILE A 116 13.91 28.64 5.57
C ILE A 116 15.05 28.58 4.57
N VAL A 117 14.77 28.19 3.34
CA VAL A 117 15.77 28.00 2.29
C VAL A 117 15.71 29.20 1.33
N VAL A 118 16.76 30.03 1.37
CA VAL A 118 16.84 31.32 0.67
C VAL A 118 17.64 31.17 -0.63
N PRO A 119 17.14 31.66 -1.79
CA PRO A 119 17.91 31.63 -3.01
C PRO A 119 19.14 32.52 -2.92
N GLN A 120 20.23 32.09 -3.56
CA GLN A 120 21.44 32.89 -3.76
C GLN A 120 21.73 33.00 -5.25
N GLY A 121 22.18 34.20 -5.68
CA GLY A 121 22.51 34.47 -7.05
C GLY A 121 21.30 34.70 -7.98
N SER A 122 20.12 34.95 -7.39
CA SER A 122 18.92 35.29 -8.16
C SER A 122 18.73 36.80 -8.30
N ARG A 123 17.94 37.22 -9.28
CA ARG A 123 17.62 38.63 -9.51
C ARG A 123 17.01 39.33 -8.28
N ASN A 124 16.36 38.60 -7.39
CA ASN A 124 15.69 39.12 -6.19
C ASN A 124 16.47 38.83 -4.88
N ASP A 125 17.73 38.51 -4.93
CA ASP A 125 18.57 38.06 -3.80
C ASP A 125 18.52 39.01 -2.60
N ALA A 126 18.66 40.30 -2.81
CA ALA A 126 18.57 41.30 -1.77
C ALA A 126 17.18 41.35 -1.11
N ALA A 127 16.10 41.18 -1.91
CA ALA A 127 14.73 41.15 -1.42
C ALA A 127 14.43 39.89 -0.60
N THR A 128 14.94 38.73 -1.04
CA THR A 128 14.75 37.45 -0.31
C THR A 128 15.50 37.43 1.01
N THR A 129 16.68 38.03 1.09
CA THR A 129 17.41 38.22 2.36
C THR A 129 16.61 39.07 3.37
N VAL A 130 15.97 40.17 2.89
CA VAL A 130 15.09 40.96 3.74
C VAL A 130 13.84 40.20 4.15
N ALA A 131 13.21 39.50 3.22
CA ALA A 131 12.03 38.70 3.45
C ALA A 131 12.29 37.56 4.45
N ALA A 132 13.43 36.86 4.40
CA ALA A 132 13.79 35.80 5.33
C ALA A 132 13.80 36.29 6.80
N ARG A 133 14.31 37.50 7.04
CA ARG A 133 14.27 38.11 8.38
C ARG A 133 12.84 38.42 8.85
N GLN A 134 11.96 38.81 7.92
CA GLN A 134 10.54 39.05 8.22
C GLN A 134 9.79 37.76 8.44
N ILE A 135 10.07 36.68 7.67
CA ILE A 135 9.54 35.33 7.88
C ILE A 135 9.86 34.86 9.30
N ARG A 136 11.10 34.98 9.77
CA ARG A 136 11.46 34.64 11.16
C ARG A 136 10.60 35.39 12.19
N LYS A 137 10.29 36.65 11.95
CA LYS A 137 9.41 37.43 12.86
C LYS A 137 7.95 36.92 12.81
N VAL A 138 7.47 36.45 11.66
CA VAL A 138 6.14 35.82 11.55
C VAL A 138 6.15 34.50 12.32
N LEU A 139 7.14 33.64 12.10
CA LEU A 139 7.29 32.36 12.81
C LEU A 139 7.34 32.53 14.33
N ALA A 140 8.12 33.51 14.81
CA ALA A 140 8.20 33.81 16.24
C ALA A 140 6.85 34.25 16.83
N ARG A 141 6.05 35.00 16.07
CA ARG A 141 4.68 35.40 16.50
C ARG A 141 3.72 34.22 16.55
N GLN A 142 3.95 33.19 15.70
CA GLN A 142 3.20 31.94 15.70
C GLN A 142 3.73 30.91 16.74
N GLY A 143 4.67 31.31 17.58
CA GLY A 143 5.20 30.46 18.66
C GLY A 143 6.31 29.50 18.23
N VAL A 144 6.83 29.60 16.99
CA VAL A 144 7.97 28.76 16.57
C VAL A 144 9.25 29.22 17.26
N PRO A 145 9.91 28.40 18.10
CA PRO A 145 11.09 28.77 18.82
C PRO A 145 12.26 29.08 17.89
N ALA A 146 13.03 30.14 18.20
CA ALA A 146 14.14 30.58 17.35
C ALA A 146 15.23 29.51 17.14
N ASN A 147 15.44 28.65 18.14
CA ASN A 147 16.40 27.53 18.09
C ASN A 147 15.93 26.36 17.20
N ARG A 148 14.66 26.35 16.78
CA ARG A 148 14.12 25.38 15.81
C ARG A 148 14.03 25.92 14.38
N VAL A 149 14.43 27.17 14.16
CA VAL A 149 14.43 27.77 12.83
C VAL A 149 15.82 27.73 12.24
N LEU A 150 16.00 26.93 11.19
CA LEU A 150 17.23 26.83 10.41
C LEU A 150 17.11 27.67 9.16
N ILE A 151 18.12 28.48 8.86
CA ILE A 151 18.21 29.23 7.59
C ILE A 151 19.31 28.62 6.78
N GLU A 152 18.95 28.18 5.58
CA GLU A 152 19.85 27.61 4.59
C GLU A 152 19.75 28.41 3.30
N SER A 153 20.66 28.15 2.38
CA SER A 153 20.64 28.77 1.05
C SER A 153 20.72 27.71 -0.04
N TYR A 154 20.14 28.02 -1.20
CA TYR A 154 20.30 27.24 -2.42
C TYR A 154 20.71 28.13 -3.58
N SER A 155 21.45 27.61 -4.55
CA SER A 155 21.80 28.33 -5.76
C SER A 155 20.57 28.45 -6.65
N ALA A 156 20.24 29.67 -7.04
CA ALA A 156 19.15 29.93 -7.98
C ALA A 156 19.46 29.23 -9.33
N PRO A 157 18.48 28.58 -9.95
CA PRO A 157 18.70 27.91 -11.24
C PRO A 157 18.96 28.91 -12.37
N ASP A 158 18.37 30.11 -12.31
CA ASP A 158 18.58 31.18 -13.26
C ASP A 158 18.85 32.51 -12.51
N PRO A 159 19.99 33.17 -12.73
CA PRO A 159 20.32 34.44 -12.09
C PRO A 159 19.46 35.62 -12.60
N GLU A 160 18.87 35.54 -13.78
CA GLU A 160 18.03 36.58 -14.35
C GLU A 160 16.57 36.48 -13.88
N GLU A 161 16.18 35.39 -13.26
CA GLU A 161 14.84 35.18 -12.74
C GLU A 161 14.75 35.39 -11.23
N ALA A 162 13.55 35.76 -10.77
CA ALA A 162 13.25 35.84 -9.35
C ALA A 162 12.97 34.41 -8.80
N SER A 163 13.73 33.99 -7.82
CA SER A 163 13.58 32.68 -7.19
C SER A 163 12.82 32.77 -5.86
N PRO A 164 11.97 31.81 -5.50
CA PRO A 164 11.19 31.82 -4.29
C PRO A 164 12.03 31.49 -3.04
N ILE A 165 11.55 31.93 -1.87
CA ILE A 165 12.01 31.36 -0.59
C ILE A 165 11.21 30.08 -0.36
N ARG A 166 11.88 28.96 -0.09
CA ARG A 166 11.25 27.70 0.28
C ARG A 166 11.19 27.57 1.80
N LEU A 167 10.01 27.26 2.29
CA LEU A 167 9.81 26.90 3.70
C LEU A 167 9.52 25.42 3.79
N SER A 168 10.16 24.70 4.70
CA SER A 168 9.89 23.28 4.88
C SER A 168 10.09 22.80 6.32
N TYR A 169 9.42 21.68 6.63
CA TYR A 169 9.62 20.90 7.84
C TYR A 169 9.25 19.44 7.59
N PHE A 170 9.74 18.55 8.43
CA PHE A 170 9.35 17.14 8.39
C PHE A 170 8.21 16.88 9.36
N ALA A 171 7.21 16.16 8.92
CA ALA A 171 6.08 15.71 9.72
C ALA A 171 5.85 14.21 9.52
N ILE A 172 5.31 13.55 10.54
CA ILE A 172 4.81 12.19 10.40
C ILE A 172 3.57 12.23 9.50
N ALA A 173 3.55 11.42 8.48
CA ALA A 173 2.44 11.34 7.54
C ALA A 173 2.15 9.90 7.14
N ALA A 174 0.90 9.62 6.86
CA ALA A 174 0.48 8.39 6.21
C ALA A 174 0.56 8.57 4.68
N SER A 175 1.11 7.60 3.99
CA SER A 175 1.22 7.64 2.53
C SER A 175 1.24 6.24 1.94
N THR A 176 1.02 6.15 0.65
CA THR A 176 1.23 4.94 -0.14
C THR A 176 2.39 5.13 -1.10
N ALA A 177 2.94 4.03 -1.60
CA ALA A 177 3.86 4.11 -2.73
C ALA A 177 3.16 4.74 -3.95
N PRO A 178 3.92 5.37 -4.88
CA PRO A 178 3.34 5.90 -6.12
C PRO A 178 2.56 4.83 -6.88
N CYS A 179 1.39 5.19 -7.41
CA CYS A 179 0.49 4.26 -8.09
C CYS A 179 1.03 3.71 -9.42
N GLY A 180 2.10 4.29 -9.96
CA GLY A 180 2.62 3.93 -11.27
C GLY A 180 1.71 4.40 -12.41
N GLN A 181 2.06 3.99 -13.62
CA GLN A 181 1.26 4.29 -14.81
C GLN A 181 0.14 3.27 -14.97
N TRP A 182 -0.99 3.72 -15.52
CA TRP A 182 -2.05 2.83 -15.92
C TRP A 182 -1.59 1.97 -17.10
N PRO A 183 -2.01 0.70 -17.18
CA PRO A 183 -1.71 -0.12 -18.34
C PRO A 183 -2.33 0.51 -19.60
N GLU A 184 -1.60 0.44 -20.72
CA GLU A 184 -2.06 1.00 -22.00
C GLU A 184 -3.34 0.35 -22.50
N ASP A 185 -3.56 -0.91 -22.12
CA ASP A 185 -4.70 -1.71 -22.53
C ASP A 185 -5.46 -2.27 -21.33
N MET A 186 -6.59 -1.65 -21.02
CA MET A 186 -7.51 -2.10 -19.98
C MET A 186 -8.51 -3.16 -20.47
N VAL A 187 -8.59 -3.40 -21.77
CA VAL A 187 -9.65 -4.23 -22.38
C VAL A 187 -9.17 -5.65 -22.69
N PHE A 188 -7.92 -5.83 -23.08
CA PHE A 188 -7.40 -7.11 -23.54
C PHE A 188 -6.89 -8.05 -22.45
N ASN A 189 -6.74 -7.59 -21.20
CA ASN A 189 -6.32 -8.45 -20.09
C ASN A 189 -7.50 -9.15 -19.39
N THR A 190 -8.56 -9.44 -20.13
CA THR A 190 -9.82 -9.98 -19.58
C THR A 190 -9.80 -11.50 -19.35
N PHE A 191 -8.75 -12.19 -19.79
CA PHE A 191 -8.69 -13.66 -19.68
C PHE A 191 -8.39 -14.19 -18.28
N GLU A 192 -7.84 -13.33 -17.38
CA GLU A 192 -7.37 -13.77 -16.06
C GLU A 192 -8.26 -13.32 -14.88
N ASN A 193 -9.34 -12.59 -15.09
CA ASN A 193 -10.16 -12.01 -14.01
C ASN A 193 -9.30 -11.43 -12.84
N LYS A 194 -8.20 -10.76 -13.19
CA LYS A 194 -7.22 -10.22 -12.29
C LYS A 194 -7.28 -8.71 -12.29
N ASN A 195 -7.24 -8.10 -11.10
CA ASN A 195 -7.18 -6.65 -10.99
C ASN A 195 -5.86 -6.09 -11.53
N TYR A 196 -5.90 -4.91 -12.15
CA TYR A 196 -4.69 -4.18 -12.55
C TYR A 196 -3.80 -3.90 -11.35
N TYR A 197 -2.49 -3.76 -11.58
CA TYR A 197 -1.54 -3.50 -10.50
C TYR A 197 -1.92 -2.25 -9.66
N ASN A 198 -2.28 -1.16 -10.31
CA ASN A 198 -2.68 0.09 -9.67
C ASN A 198 -4.16 0.15 -9.24
N PHE A 199 -4.91 -0.97 -9.38
CA PHE A 199 -6.25 -1.07 -8.81
C PHE A 199 -6.22 -0.88 -7.30
N GLY A 200 -7.06 0.02 -6.80
CA GLY A 200 -7.14 0.36 -5.38
C GLY A 200 -6.06 1.31 -4.86
N CYS A 201 -4.99 1.58 -5.63
CA CYS A 201 -3.93 2.50 -5.24
C CYS A 201 -4.45 3.91 -4.93
N ALA A 202 -5.28 4.48 -5.81
CA ALA A 202 -5.88 5.80 -5.58
C ALA A 202 -6.78 5.82 -4.33
N THR A 203 -7.52 4.74 -4.09
CA THR A 203 -8.36 4.60 -2.88
C THR A 203 -7.49 4.61 -1.62
N GLN A 204 -6.41 3.84 -1.59
CA GLN A 204 -5.49 3.81 -0.46
C GLN A 204 -4.77 5.15 -0.27
N SER A 205 -4.36 5.80 -1.36
CA SER A 205 -3.74 7.13 -1.31
C SER A 205 -4.70 8.20 -0.76
N ASN A 206 -5.96 8.19 -1.22
CA ASN A 206 -6.99 9.09 -0.71
C ASN A 206 -7.31 8.81 0.77
N LEU A 207 -7.35 7.54 1.17
CA LEU A 207 -7.54 7.17 2.56
C LEU A 207 -6.38 7.65 3.43
N ALA A 208 -5.14 7.45 2.99
CA ALA A 208 -3.95 7.94 3.69
C ALA A 208 -3.98 9.47 3.86
N ALA A 209 -4.41 10.21 2.83
CA ALA A 209 -4.52 11.68 2.88
C ALA A 209 -5.61 12.19 3.84
N GLN A 210 -6.59 11.36 4.21
CA GLN A 210 -7.69 11.71 5.11
C GLN A 210 -7.41 11.36 6.58
N ILE A 211 -6.29 10.70 6.87
CA ILE A 211 -5.92 10.32 8.24
C ILE A 211 -5.50 11.59 8.99
N ALA A 212 -6.25 11.92 10.03
CA ALA A 212 -6.02 13.13 10.83
C ALA A 212 -4.77 13.02 11.70
N ASP A 213 -4.54 11.86 12.30
CA ASP A 213 -3.32 11.56 13.07
C ASP A 213 -2.71 10.25 12.58
N PRO A 214 -1.61 10.31 11.83
CA PRO A 214 -0.95 9.11 11.32
C PRO A 214 -0.46 8.15 12.42
N ASN A 215 -0.23 8.64 13.64
CA ASN A 215 0.22 7.81 14.74
C ASN A 215 -0.84 6.79 15.19
N ASP A 216 -2.12 7.06 14.94
CA ASP A 216 -3.22 6.13 15.24
C ASP A 216 -3.11 4.82 14.45
N LEU A 217 -2.36 4.82 13.36
CA LEU A 217 -2.07 3.61 12.57
C LEU A 217 -0.99 2.73 13.19
N LEU A 218 -0.18 3.27 14.11
CA LEU A 218 0.92 2.54 14.74
C LEU A 218 0.47 1.70 15.94
N GLY A 219 -0.70 1.97 16.48
CA GLY A 219 -1.29 1.21 17.58
C GLY A 219 -2.51 1.89 18.20
N PRO A 220 -3.30 1.15 18.96
CA PRO A 220 -4.42 1.73 19.68
C PRO A 220 -3.92 2.69 20.78
N ARG A 221 -4.66 3.77 20.98
CA ARG A 221 -4.45 4.71 22.08
C ARG A 221 -4.92 4.13 23.41
#